data_3562fbd61ba97522fc164645861ac33c
#
_entry.id   3562fbd61ba97522fc164645861ac33c
#
_cell.length_a   1.000
_cell.length_b   1.000
_cell.length_c   1.000
_cell.angle_alpha   90.00
_cell.angle_beta   90.00
_cell.angle_gamma   90.00
#
_symmetry.space_group_name_H-M   'P 1'
#
loop_
_entity.id
_entity.type
_entity.pdbx_description
1 polymer ?
#
loop_
_entity_poly.entity_id
_entity_poly.type
_entity_poly.pdbx_seq_one_letter_code
_entity_poly.pdbx_strand_id
1 'polypeptide(L)'
;MSKKVAIIMGSDSDLGVMQKCANKLAEFGIEHEIRIMSAHRTPAAACNYASTAKENGFGVVIAAAGKAAHLAGVLAAHTTRPVIGLPIKSSTLDVLDSLLITVQMPSGIPVATVAIDGAENAAILAVQILAVSDEKLAAKLVQMKEDMEKAVLAKDAKLNS
;
A
#
# COMPACT_ATOMS: atom_id res chain seq x y z
N MET A 1 1.03 18.35 10.28
CA MET A 1 2.03 18.04 9.25
C MET A 1 1.41 17.03 8.29
N SER A 2 1.42 17.28 6.99
CA SER A 2 1.04 16.27 6.02
C SER A 2 2.06 15.12 6.11
N LYS A 3 1.58 13.92 6.33
CA LYS A 3 2.45 12.75 6.43
C LYS A 3 2.55 12.13 5.03
N LYS A 4 3.77 11.93 4.56
CA LYS A 4 4.03 11.27 3.28
C LYS A 4 3.74 9.77 3.36
N VAL A 5 3.52 9.16 2.20
CA VAL A 5 3.45 7.70 2.04
C VAL A 5 4.64 7.23 1.21
N ALA A 6 5.36 6.24 1.72
CA ALA A 6 6.39 5.56 0.95
C ALA A 6 5.76 4.40 0.17
N ILE A 7 6.07 4.32 -1.12
CA ILE A 7 5.69 3.22 -2.01
C ILE A 7 6.97 2.50 -2.41
N ILE A 8 7.14 1.26 -1.97
CA ILE A 8 8.35 0.49 -2.22
C ILE A 8 7.99 -0.78 -2.97
N MET A 9 8.69 -1.06 -4.05
CA MET A 9 8.53 -2.27 -4.85
C MET A 9 9.86 -3.01 -5.00
N GLY A 10 9.80 -4.33 -5.06
CA GLY A 10 10.98 -5.19 -5.17
C GLY A 10 11.60 -5.22 -6.57
N SER A 11 10.86 -4.82 -7.59
CA SER A 11 11.26 -4.81 -8.99
C SER A 11 10.51 -3.72 -9.77
N ASP A 12 11.12 -3.23 -10.84
CA ASP A 12 10.51 -2.32 -11.81
C ASP A 12 9.33 -2.94 -12.57
N SER A 13 9.27 -4.26 -12.64
CA SER A 13 8.13 -5.01 -13.19
C SER A 13 6.81 -4.69 -12.50
N ASP A 14 6.86 -4.23 -11.25
CA ASP A 14 5.69 -3.96 -10.42
C ASP A 14 5.18 -2.52 -10.59
N LEU A 15 5.90 -1.69 -11.35
CA LEU A 15 5.60 -0.26 -11.51
C LEU A 15 4.19 -0.02 -12.07
N GLY A 16 3.75 -0.84 -13.03
CA GLY A 16 2.40 -0.69 -13.61
C GLY A 16 1.27 -0.84 -12.59
N VAL A 17 1.42 -1.73 -11.62
CA VAL A 17 0.48 -1.90 -10.51
C VAL A 17 0.64 -0.75 -9.51
N MET A 18 1.87 -0.42 -9.15
CA MET A 18 2.14 0.61 -8.13
C MET A 18 1.82 2.02 -8.60
N GLN A 19 1.79 2.28 -9.91
CA GLN A 19 1.32 3.56 -10.44
C GLN A 19 -0.15 3.82 -10.10
N LYS A 20 -1.00 2.79 -10.04
CA LYS A 20 -2.40 2.92 -9.60
C LYS A 20 -2.48 3.36 -8.13
N CYS A 21 -1.59 2.82 -7.30
CA CYS A 21 -1.47 3.24 -5.90
C CYS A 21 -1.07 4.72 -5.79
N ALA A 22 -0.04 5.13 -6.51
CA ALA A 22 0.44 6.50 -6.54
C ALA A 22 -0.64 7.49 -7.02
N ASN A 23 -1.34 7.15 -8.11
CA ASN A 23 -2.43 7.97 -8.63
C ASN A 23 -3.56 8.13 -7.60
N LYS A 24 -3.93 7.05 -6.90
CA LYS A 24 -4.95 7.10 -5.85
C LYS A 24 -4.52 7.97 -4.67
N LEU A 25 -3.27 7.91 -4.23
CA LEU A 25 -2.74 8.82 -3.20
C LEU A 25 -2.78 10.28 -3.65
N ALA A 26 -2.43 10.55 -4.91
CA ALA A 26 -2.49 11.88 -5.49
C ALA A 26 -3.92 12.45 -5.53
N GLU A 27 -4.95 11.63 -5.83
CA GLU A 27 -6.36 12.03 -5.77
C GLU A 27 -6.77 12.53 -4.37
N PHE A 28 -6.23 11.91 -3.31
CA PHE A 28 -6.43 12.37 -1.94
C PHE A 28 -5.55 13.56 -1.55
N GLY A 29 -4.59 13.95 -2.39
CA GLY A 29 -3.62 15.01 -2.12
C GLY A 29 -2.51 14.58 -1.15
N ILE A 30 -2.19 13.30 -1.11
CA ILE A 30 -1.12 12.74 -0.28
C ILE A 30 0.20 12.79 -1.02
N GLU A 31 1.19 13.45 -0.41
CA GLU A 31 2.57 13.40 -0.89
C GLU A 31 3.11 11.97 -0.75
N HIS A 32 3.75 11.48 -1.80
CA HIS A 32 4.30 10.12 -1.80
C HIS A 32 5.63 10.05 -2.56
N GLU A 33 6.39 9.03 -2.27
CA GLU A 33 7.66 8.72 -2.93
C GLU A 33 7.65 7.27 -3.39
N ILE A 34 8.06 7.01 -4.63
CA ILE A 34 8.16 5.66 -5.20
C ILE A 34 9.63 5.26 -5.25
N ARG A 35 9.96 4.08 -4.71
CA ARG A 35 11.32 3.52 -4.72
C ARG A 35 11.32 2.05 -5.12
N ILE A 36 12.39 1.66 -5.78
CA ILE A 36 12.69 0.24 -6.04
C ILE A 36 13.75 -0.20 -5.04
N MET A 37 13.42 -1.16 -4.19
CA MET A 37 14.34 -1.75 -3.20
C MET A 37 14.01 -3.22 -3.04
N SER A 38 15.03 -4.06 -3.12
CA SER A 38 14.86 -5.50 -2.92
C SER A 38 15.33 -5.93 -1.54
N ALA A 39 14.48 -6.64 -0.81
CA ALA A 39 14.88 -7.22 0.48
C ALA A 39 16.09 -8.17 0.35
N HIS A 40 16.24 -8.81 -0.80
CA HIS A 40 17.31 -9.80 -1.05
C HIS A 40 18.55 -9.20 -1.72
N ARG A 41 18.34 -8.26 -2.66
CA ARG A 41 19.44 -7.72 -3.51
C ARG A 41 20.01 -6.41 -2.98
N THR A 42 19.20 -5.62 -2.25
CA THR A 42 19.60 -4.34 -1.65
C THR A 42 19.15 -4.25 -0.19
N PRO A 43 19.47 -5.24 0.68
CA PRO A 43 18.94 -5.31 2.03
C PRO A 43 19.34 -4.10 2.88
N ALA A 44 20.57 -3.65 2.78
CA ALA A 44 21.05 -2.49 3.54
C ALA A 44 20.27 -1.20 3.20
N ALA A 45 19.98 -0.96 1.92
CA ALA A 45 19.20 0.19 1.48
C ALA A 45 17.75 0.11 1.98
N ALA A 46 17.12 -1.07 1.88
CA ALA A 46 15.76 -1.29 2.34
C ALA A 46 15.63 -1.10 3.88
N CYS A 47 16.55 -1.68 4.65
CA CYS A 47 16.57 -1.55 6.10
C CYS A 47 16.81 -0.09 6.54
N ASN A 48 17.76 0.60 5.92
CA ASN A 48 18.04 2.01 6.22
C ASN A 48 16.85 2.91 5.90
N TYR A 49 16.20 2.70 4.76
CA TYR A 49 15.01 3.46 4.37
C TYR A 49 13.86 3.28 5.38
N ALA A 50 13.62 2.05 5.80
CA ALA A 50 12.57 1.74 6.77
C ALA A 50 12.87 2.34 8.16
N SER A 51 14.11 2.22 8.65
CA SER A 51 14.51 2.73 9.97
C SER A 51 14.44 4.27 10.05
N THR A 52 14.72 4.96 8.96
CA THR A 52 14.66 6.44 8.88
C THR A 52 13.31 6.98 8.41
N ALA A 53 12.33 6.13 8.12
CA ALA A 53 11.04 6.53 7.56
C ALA A 53 10.31 7.58 8.43
N LYS A 54 10.36 7.44 9.75
CA LYS A 54 9.77 8.40 10.68
C LYS A 54 10.41 9.79 10.57
N GLU A 55 11.72 9.83 10.56
CA GLU A 55 12.51 11.07 10.52
C GLU A 55 12.30 11.79 9.18
N ASN A 56 12.14 11.03 8.09
CA ASN A 56 11.87 11.55 6.76
C ASN A 56 10.39 11.93 6.51
N GLY A 57 9.54 11.91 7.57
CA GLY A 57 8.16 12.39 7.51
C GLY A 57 7.15 11.39 6.96
N PHE A 58 7.54 10.13 6.72
CA PHE A 58 6.60 9.09 6.29
C PHE A 58 5.66 8.68 7.43
N GLY A 59 4.37 8.65 7.14
CA GLY A 59 3.34 8.17 8.06
C GLY A 59 2.98 6.70 7.85
N VAL A 60 3.09 6.22 6.61
CA VAL A 60 2.78 4.85 6.20
C VAL A 60 3.79 4.39 5.15
N VAL A 61 4.11 3.11 5.15
CA VAL A 61 4.92 2.45 4.13
C VAL A 61 4.06 1.42 3.40
N ILE A 62 3.99 1.48 2.08
CA ILE A 62 3.34 0.48 1.23
C ILE A 62 4.46 -0.31 0.55
N ALA A 63 4.46 -1.62 0.71
CA ALA A 63 5.47 -2.50 0.15
C ALA A 63 4.85 -3.55 -0.76
N ALA A 64 5.28 -3.58 -2.02
CA ALA A 64 4.81 -4.51 -3.04
C ALA A 64 5.90 -5.50 -3.43
N ALA A 65 5.55 -6.77 -3.46
CA ALA A 65 6.43 -7.83 -3.92
C ALA A 65 5.65 -9.03 -4.45
N GLY A 66 6.18 -9.66 -5.51
CA GLY A 66 5.72 -10.94 -6.02
C GLY A 66 6.68 -12.09 -5.64
N LYS A 67 6.35 -13.30 -6.00
CA LYS A 67 7.17 -14.52 -5.73
C LYS A 67 7.64 -14.60 -4.27
N ALA A 68 8.94 -14.45 -4.02
CA ALA A 68 9.52 -14.38 -2.67
C ALA A 68 9.23 -13.03 -2.00
N ALA A 69 7.97 -12.81 -1.61
CA ALA A 69 7.40 -11.52 -1.19
C ALA A 69 7.80 -11.10 0.24
N HIS A 70 9.10 -11.19 0.59
CA HIS A 70 9.61 -10.88 1.94
C HIS A 70 9.73 -9.38 2.24
N LEU A 71 9.62 -8.50 1.23
CA LEU A 71 9.92 -7.07 1.36
C LEU A 71 9.10 -6.38 2.46
N ALA A 72 7.79 -6.60 2.50
CA ALA A 72 6.92 -5.97 3.50
C ALA A 72 7.31 -6.36 4.93
N GLY A 73 7.58 -7.64 5.17
CA GLY A 73 8.02 -8.15 6.48
C GLY A 73 9.37 -7.59 6.89
N VAL A 74 10.34 -7.51 5.96
CA VAL A 74 11.66 -6.92 6.23
C VAL A 74 11.53 -5.45 6.60
N LEU A 75 10.74 -4.66 5.86
CA LEU A 75 10.53 -3.25 6.18
C LEU A 75 9.81 -3.09 7.53
N ALA A 76 8.79 -3.91 7.81
CA ALA A 76 8.06 -3.87 9.08
C ALA A 76 8.96 -4.16 10.30
N ALA A 77 9.96 -5.02 10.15
CA ALA A 77 10.94 -5.32 11.19
C ALA A 77 11.88 -4.14 11.53
N HIS A 78 12.00 -3.15 10.62
CA HIS A 78 12.92 -2.03 10.76
C HIS A 78 12.24 -0.67 10.98
N THR A 79 10.92 -0.61 11.04
CA THR A 79 10.19 0.65 11.26
C THR A 79 9.08 0.48 12.28
N THR A 80 8.73 1.60 12.95
CA THR A 80 7.51 1.70 13.78
C THR A 80 6.34 2.32 13.01
N ARG A 81 6.49 2.61 11.71
CA ARG A 81 5.39 3.08 10.86
C ARG A 81 4.54 1.89 10.43
N PRO A 82 3.21 2.07 10.29
CA PRO A 82 2.37 1.05 9.69
C PRO A 82 2.90 0.63 8.32
N VAL A 83 3.00 -0.68 8.11
CA VAL A 83 3.41 -1.25 6.81
C VAL A 83 2.21 -1.97 6.19
N ILE A 84 1.90 -1.60 4.96
CA ILE A 84 0.88 -2.24 4.14
C ILE A 84 1.58 -3.14 3.12
N GLY A 85 1.29 -4.42 3.15
CA GLY A 85 1.79 -5.39 2.19
C GLY A 85 0.85 -5.54 1.01
N LEU A 86 1.39 -5.42 -0.19
CA LEU A 86 0.67 -5.61 -1.45
C LEU A 86 1.28 -6.78 -2.20
N PRO A 87 0.64 -7.96 -2.15
CA PRO A 87 1.07 -9.11 -2.93
C PRO A 87 0.90 -8.81 -4.42
N ILE A 88 1.95 -9.02 -5.21
CA ILE A 88 1.90 -8.88 -6.67
C ILE A 88 1.69 -10.22 -7.31
N LYS A 89 0.82 -10.25 -8.32
CA LYS A 89 0.59 -11.44 -9.14
C LYS A 89 1.89 -11.92 -9.75
N SER A 90 2.25 -13.16 -9.47
CA SER A 90 3.41 -13.83 -10.05
C SER A 90 2.96 -14.91 -11.04
N SER A 91 3.86 -15.33 -11.91
CA SER A 91 3.62 -16.43 -12.85
C SER A 91 3.76 -17.82 -12.23
N THR A 92 4.06 -17.90 -10.94
CA THR A 92 4.36 -19.13 -10.21
C THR A 92 3.27 -19.40 -9.16
N LEU A 93 2.86 -20.65 -8.99
CA LEU A 93 1.91 -21.13 -7.96
C LEU A 93 0.59 -20.33 -7.84
N ASP A 94 0.07 -19.82 -8.96
CA ASP A 94 -1.19 -19.07 -9.04
C ASP A 94 -1.31 -17.95 -7.99
N VAL A 95 -0.18 -17.29 -7.65
CA VAL A 95 -0.11 -16.12 -6.76
C VAL A 95 -0.25 -16.42 -5.26
N LEU A 96 -0.59 -17.64 -4.89
CA LEU A 96 -0.79 -18.01 -3.49
C LEU A 96 0.50 -17.84 -2.66
N ASP A 97 1.66 -18.03 -3.27
CA ASP A 97 2.96 -17.85 -2.65
C ASP A 97 3.17 -16.38 -2.16
N SER A 98 2.95 -15.39 -3.02
CA SER A 98 3.14 -13.99 -2.65
C SER A 98 2.16 -13.54 -1.57
N LEU A 99 0.91 -14.01 -1.62
CA LEU A 99 -0.09 -13.72 -0.60
C LEU A 99 0.29 -14.32 0.75
N LEU A 100 0.59 -15.62 0.79
CA LEU A 100 0.89 -16.31 2.04
C LEU A 100 2.17 -15.79 2.70
N ILE A 101 3.22 -15.50 1.92
CA ILE A 101 4.47 -14.94 2.44
C ILE A 101 4.24 -13.53 3.00
N THR A 102 3.36 -12.74 2.40
CA THR A 102 3.07 -11.37 2.87
C THR A 102 2.20 -11.37 4.12
N VAL A 103 1.16 -12.24 4.19
CA VAL A 103 0.17 -12.21 5.26
C VAL A 103 0.61 -12.96 6.52
N GLN A 104 1.43 -14.02 6.38
CA GLN A 104 1.88 -14.85 7.50
C GLN A 104 3.10 -14.22 8.20
N MET A 105 2.81 -13.31 9.14
CA MET A 105 3.82 -12.60 9.88
C MET A 105 3.94 -13.13 11.32
N PRO A 106 5.17 -13.13 11.90
CA PRO A 106 5.38 -13.52 13.28
C PRO A 106 4.77 -12.49 14.23
N SER A 107 4.44 -12.95 15.44
CA SER A 107 3.96 -12.08 16.51
C SER A 107 4.94 -10.93 16.79
N GLY A 108 4.43 -9.71 16.87
CA GLY A 108 5.21 -8.49 17.11
C GLY A 108 5.63 -7.72 15.84
N ILE A 109 5.53 -8.31 14.65
CA ILE A 109 5.88 -7.66 13.37
C ILE A 109 4.67 -7.70 12.43
N PRO A 110 3.66 -6.85 12.62
CA PRO A 110 2.45 -6.88 11.81
C PRO A 110 2.67 -6.24 10.43
N VAL A 111 2.03 -6.82 9.43
CA VAL A 111 1.86 -6.24 8.08
C VAL A 111 0.39 -6.27 7.72
N ALA A 112 -0.19 -5.11 7.38
CA ALA A 112 -1.57 -4.99 6.94
C ALA A 112 -1.66 -5.39 5.46
N THR A 113 -2.05 -6.63 5.17
CA THR A 113 -2.04 -7.17 3.81
C THR A 113 -3.35 -6.87 3.09
N VAL A 114 -3.26 -6.30 1.88
CA VAL A 114 -4.40 -6.07 0.97
C VAL A 114 -4.49 -7.20 -0.06
N ALA A 115 -5.53 -7.15 -0.90
CA ALA A 115 -5.71 -8.14 -1.96
C ALA A 115 -4.53 -8.13 -2.95
N ILE A 116 -4.36 -9.24 -3.66
CA ILE A 116 -3.40 -9.39 -4.75
C ILE A 116 -3.65 -8.31 -5.81
N ASP A 117 -2.61 -7.60 -6.23
CA ASP A 117 -2.68 -6.44 -7.13
C ASP A 117 -3.62 -5.31 -6.65
N GLY A 118 -4.01 -5.33 -5.38
CA GLY A 118 -4.94 -4.38 -4.77
C GLY A 118 -4.34 -3.00 -4.50
N ALA A 119 -3.73 -2.39 -5.50
CA ALA A 119 -2.97 -1.16 -5.40
C ALA A 119 -3.80 0.04 -4.90
N GLU A 120 -5.02 0.22 -5.40
CA GLU A 120 -5.91 1.28 -4.96
C GLU A 120 -6.32 1.09 -3.50
N ASN A 121 -6.65 -0.14 -3.09
CA ASN A 121 -6.99 -0.43 -1.70
C ASN A 121 -5.79 -0.24 -0.75
N ALA A 122 -4.56 -0.50 -1.21
CA ALA A 122 -3.37 -0.17 -0.42
C ALA A 122 -3.25 1.34 -0.18
N ALA A 123 -3.50 2.14 -1.21
CA ALA A 123 -3.53 3.59 -1.09
C ALA A 123 -4.66 4.08 -0.16
N ILE A 124 -5.88 3.57 -0.34
CA ILE A 124 -7.03 3.93 0.49
C ILE A 124 -6.79 3.56 1.96
N LEU A 125 -6.23 2.39 2.25
CA LEU A 125 -5.88 1.99 3.60
C LEU A 125 -4.83 2.92 4.22
N ALA A 126 -3.82 3.33 3.45
CA ALA A 126 -2.86 4.33 3.90
C ALA A 126 -3.53 5.67 4.23
N VAL A 127 -4.46 6.14 3.38
CA VAL A 127 -5.25 7.35 3.65
C VAL A 127 -6.10 7.17 4.91
N GLN A 128 -6.76 6.02 5.11
CA GLN A 128 -7.54 5.74 6.33
C GLN A 128 -6.69 5.81 7.59
N ILE A 129 -5.48 5.23 7.56
CA ILE A 129 -4.53 5.30 8.69
C ILE A 129 -4.16 6.77 9.00
N LEU A 130 -3.88 7.57 7.98
CA LEU A 130 -3.56 9.00 8.17
C LEU A 130 -4.77 9.81 8.62
N ALA A 131 -5.97 9.46 8.15
CA ALA A 131 -7.23 10.13 8.47
C ALA A 131 -7.65 10.00 9.94
N VAL A 132 -7.12 9.02 10.68
CA VAL A 132 -7.38 8.89 12.14
C VAL A 132 -7.02 10.18 12.91
N SER A 133 -6.08 10.96 12.39
CA SER A 133 -5.64 12.24 12.98
C SER A 133 -5.72 13.41 11.98
N ASP A 134 -6.55 13.30 10.95
CA ASP A 134 -6.72 14.34 9.91
C ASP A 134 -8.18 14.37 9.41
N GLU A 135 -8.95 15.30 9.96
CA GLU A 135 -10.38 15.48 9.65
C GLU A 135 -10.64 15.78 8.16
N LYS A 136 -9.71 16.44 7.46
CA LYS A 136 -9.86 16.73 6.03
C LYS A 136 -9.76 15.46 5.20
N LEU A 137 -8.87 14.56 5.56
CA LEU A 137 -8.78 13.25 4.92
C LEU A 137 -9.98 12.38 5.26
N ALA A 138 -10.46 12.42 6.52
CA ALA A 138 -11.65 11.70 6.93
C ALA A 138 -12.87 12.13 6.10
N ALA A 139 -13.08 13.44 5.91
CA ALA A 139 -14.17 13.95 5.07
C ALA A 139 -14.06 13.48 3.59
N LYS A 140 -12.85 13.46 3.03
CA LYS A 140 -12.64 12.94 1.67
C LYS A 140 -12.99 11.45 1.54
N LEU A 141 -12.70 10.65 2.56
CA LEU A 141 -13.06 9.22 2.58
C LEU A 141 -14.58 9.02 2.65
N VAL A 142 -15.31 9.85 3.40
CA VAL A 142 -16.77 9.84 3.43
C VAL A 142 -17.31 10.17 2.03
N GLN A 143 -16.84 11.25 1.42
CA GLN A 143 -17.25 11.65 0.07
C GLN A 143 -16.99 10.56 -0.96
N MET A 144 -15.83 9.91 -0.92
CA MET A 144 -15.51 8.79 -1.80
C MET A 144 -16.55 7.66 -1.70
N LYS A 145 -16.98 7.30 -0.49
CA LYS A 145 -17.98 6.24 -0.28
C LYS A 145 -19.35 6.64 -0.83
N GLU A 146 -19.77 7.88 -0.61
CA GLU A 146 -21.02 8.40 -1.17
C GLU A 146 -21.00 8.40 -2.71
N ASP A 147 -19.87 8.77 -3.31
CA ASP A 147 -19.72 8.77 -4.77
C ASP A 147 -19.75 7.35 -5.35
N MET A 148 -19.15 6.38 -4.66
CA MET A 148 -19.22 4.96 -5.04
C MET A 148 -20.67 4.44 -4.99
N GLU A 149 -21.42 4.76 -3.95
CA GLU A 149 -22.84 4.39 -3.81
C GLU A 149 -23.67 4.97 -4.95
N LYS A 150 -23.56 6.28 -5.19
CA LYS A 150 -24.25 6.97 -6.29
C LYS A 150 -23.93 6.34 -7.64
N ALA A 151 -22.66 5.97 -7.86
CA ALA A 151 -22.25 5.36 -9.12
C ALA A 151 -22.89 3.96 -9.35
N VAL A 152 -23.02 3.16 -8.30
CA VAL A 152 -23.67 1.84 -8.38
C VAL A 152 -25.18 2.01 -8.61
N LEU A 153 -25.85 2.87 -7.85
CA LEU A 153 -27.30 3.14 -8.01
C LEU A 153 -27.63 3.68 -9.41
N ALA A 154 -26.78 4.53 -9.97
CA ALA A 154 -26.97 5.03 -11.32
C ALA A 154 -26.84 3.92 -12.40
N LYS A 155 -25.96 2.93 -12.19
CA LYS A 155 -25.84 1.76 -13.08
C LYS A 155 -27.07 0.86 -12.98
N ASP A 156 -27.56 0.63 -11.76
CA ASP A 156 -28.78 -0.17 -11.52
C ASP A 156 -30.00 0.48 -12.19
N ALA A 157 -30.18 1.78 -12.00
CA ALA A 157 -31.27 2.52 -12.62
C ALA A 157 -31.28 2.44 -14.17
N LYS A 158 -30.07 2.46 -14.79
CA LYS A 158 -29.94 2.28 -16.25
C LYS A 158 -30.29 0.87 -16.72
N LEU A 159 -30.06 -0.13 -15.90
CA LEU A 159 -30.38 -1.51 -16.26
C LEU A 159 -31.87 -1.79 -16.16
N ASN A 160 -32.59 -1.09 -15.29
CA ASN A 160 -34.01 -1.29 -14.99
C ASN A 160 -34.93 -0.21 -15.60
N SER A 161 -34.40 0.64 -16.50
CA SER A 161 -35.17 1.64 -17.26
C SER A 161 -35.54 1.08 -18.67
#